data_50a5fe3d6ecbfd5b8b566943d5da1be5
#
_entry.id   50a5fe3d6ecbfd5b8b566943d5da1be5
#
_cell.length_a   1.000
_cell.length_b   1.000
_cell.length_c   1.000
_cell.angle_alpha   90.00
_cell.angle_beta   90.00
_cell.angle_gamma   90.00
#
_symmetry.space_group_name_H-M   'P 1'
#
loop_
_entity.id
_entity.type
_entity.pdbx_description
1 polymer ?
#
loop_
_entity_poly.entity_id
_entity_poly.type
_entity_poly.pdbx_seq_one_letter_code
_entity_poly.pdbx_strand_id
1 'polypeptide(L)'
;MRIPLLWVACCCAVLTACGGSPPTGPTKSPTLSRTRFMAFGDSFTLGEVTSPIASSGLTKLVIVPTAAYPSVLQGRLTGAYPTQSAVIAVINSGVVGETLLEGRDRFPGELQQARPEAVLIMEGVNGLNIAGPDISTDLVAGLARTAQAAGARVFVGSMLPQVSGRPKALVPANDLVTYNTRLQAMSRQDGHVFVDVYNAMLGEAGTLIGVDGLHPTEVGYKRIADVFFAAIQANLEVK
;
A
#
# COMPACT_ATOMS: atom_id res chain seq x y z
N MET A 1 21.07 64.43 68.32
CA MET A 1 20.71 63.04 68.57
C MET A 1 20.81 62.36 67.23
N ARG A 2 21.87 61.58 66.97
CA ARG A 2 22.19 60.93 65.66
C ARG A 2 21.87 59.45 65.80
N ILE A 3 21.00 58.95 64.93
CA ILE A 3 20.62 57.54 64.84
C ILE A 3 21.49 56.91 63.72
N PRO A 4 22.18 55.79 63.94
CA PRO A 4 22.93 55.15 62.87
C PRO A 4 22.05 54.23 62.04
N LEU A 5 22.22 54.32 60.70
CA LEU A 5 21.59 53.43 59.71
C LEU A 5 22.33 52.09 59.74
N LEU A 6 21.57 51.00 60.00
CA LEU A 6 22.04 49.62 59.80
C LEU A 6 21.84 49.22 58.36
N TRP A 7 22.88 48.79 57.67
CA TRP A 7 22.84 48.14 56.36
C TRP A 7 22.65 46.67 56.58
N VAL A 8 21.54 46.14 56.06
CA VAL A 8 21.28 44.70 55.96
C VAL A 8 21.76 44.25 54.59
N ALA A 9 22.85 43.47 54.54
CA ALA A 9 23.33 42.84 53.35
C ALA A 9 22.47 41.56 53.07
N CYS A 10 21.68 41.58 51.99
CA CYS A 10 20.91 40.44 51.53
C CYS A 10 21.83 39.59 50.61
N CYS A 11 22.31 38.43 51.12
CA CYS A 11 22.99 37.42 50.32
C CYS A 11 21.97 36.63 49.48
N CYS A 12 21.84 36.93 48.19
CA CYS A 12 21.13 36.06 47.23
C CYS A 12 22.01 34.85 46.90
N ALA A 13 21.67 33.69 47.46
CA ALA A 13 22.24 32.42 47.03
C ALA A 13 21.60 32.02 45.70
N VAL A 14 22.38 32.07 44.62
CA VAL A 14 21.97 31.54 43.29
C VAL A 14 22.15 30.03 43.31
N LEU A 15 21.04 29.30 43.42
CA LEU A 15 21.00 27.84 43.21
C LEU A 15 21.05 27.58 41.72
N THR A 16 22.22 27.25 41.18
CA THR A 16 22.34 26.67 39.82
C THR A 16 21.80 25.24 39.86
N ALA A 17 20.52 25.06 39.44
CA ALA A 17 19.98 23.76 39.17
C ALA A 17 20.65 23.21 37.87
N CYS A 18 21.56 22.26 38.01
CA CYS A 18 22.01 21.43 36.91
C CYS A 18 20.82 20.59 36.43
N GLY A 19 20.13 21.04 35.36
CA GLY A 19 19.15 20.28 34.63
C GLY A 19 19.84 19.17 33.86
N GLY A 20 20.06 18.02 34.47
CA GLY A 20 20.43 16.79 33.76
C GLY A 20 19.25 16.32 32.92
N SER A 21 19.37 16.36 31.58
CA SER A 21 18.43 15.69 30.71
C SER A 21 18.38 14.21 31.10
N PRO A 22 17.21 13.59 31.21
CA PRO A 22 17.14 12.16 31.50
C PRO A 22 17.90 11.42 30.40
N PRO A 23 18.63 10.33 30.72
CA PRO A 23 19.31 9.53 29.73
C PRO A 23 18.26 8.94 28.81
N THR A 24 18.27 9.36 27.54
CA THR A 24 17.53 8.68 26.49
C THR A 24 18.18 7.32 26.32
N GLY A 25 17.59 6.29 26.92
CA GLY A 25 17.99 4.90 26.65
C GLY A 25 17.90 4.62 25.15
N PRO A 26 18.64 3.63 24.62
CA PRO A 26 18.59 3.32 23.22
C PRO A 26 17.14 3.05 22.80
N THR A 27 16.58 3.92 21.96
CA THR A 27 15.27 3.71 21.36
C THR A 27 15.35 2.44 20.51
N LYS A 28 14.58 1.42 20.87
CA LYS A 28 14.50 0.18 20.09
C LYS A 28 14.06 0.52 18.67
N SER A 29 14.84 0.09 17.68
CA SER A 29 14.46 0.29 16.27
C SER A 29 13.08 -0.37 16.00
N PRO A 30 12.20 0.31 15.26
CA PRO A 30 10.90 -0.26 14.94
C PRO A 30 11.07 -1.56 14.12
N THR A 31 10.13 -2.48 14.32
CA THR A 31 10.09 -3.76 13.61
C THR A 31 8.69 -4.02 13.07
N LEU A 32 8.57 -4.94 12.11
CA LEU A 32 7.30 -5.42 11.63
C LEU A 32 6.93 -6.74 12.35
N SER A 33 5.67 -6.88 12.71
CA SER A 33 5.12 -8.13 13.25
C SER A 33 4.94 -9.23 12.19
N ARG A 34 5.02 -8.89 10.91
CA ARG A 34 4.92 -9.78 9.74
C ARG A 34 5.96 -9.34 8.72
N THR A 35 6.66 -10.29 8.12
CA THR A 35 7.78 -10.01 7.19
C THR A 35 7.62 -10.66 5.81
N ARG A 36 6.75 -11.67 5.67
CA ARG A 36 6.45 -12.29 4.38
C ARG A 36 5.12 -11.82 3.83
N PHE A 37 5.19 -11.10 2.72
CA PHE A 37 4.04 -10.53 2.01
C PHE A 37 3.87 -11.23 0.67
N MET A 38 2.62 -11.44 0.25
CA MET A 38 2.25 -11.82 -1.10
C MET A 38 1.36 -10.74 -1.68
N ALA A 39 1.80 -10.13 -2.78
CA ALA A 39 0.98 -9.22 -3.57
C ALA A 39 0.28 -10.03 -4.65
N PHE A 40 -1.03 -10.17 -4.53
CA PHE A 40 -1.88 -10.93 -5.43
C PHE A 40 -2.76 -10.00 -6.24
N GLY A 41 -2.86 -10.26 -7.55
CA GLY A 41 -3.66 -9.46 -8.46
C GLY A 41 -3.33 -9.70 -9.93
N ASP A 42 -3.76 -8.76 -10.75
CA ASP A 42 -3.65 -8.78 -12.21
C ASP A 42 -2.39 -8.06 -12.74
N SER A 43 -2.49 -7.42 -13.91
CA SER A 43 -1.43 -6.65 -14.54
C SER A 43 -0.92 -5.49 -13.69
N PHE A 44 -1.76 -4.91 -12.83
CA PHE A 44 -1.35 -3.87 -11.88
C PHE A 44 -0.38 -4.40 -10.83
N THR A 45 -0.53 -5.65 -10.43
CA THR A 45 0.38 -6.29 -9.49
C THR A 45 1.65 -6.74 -10.18
N LEU A 46 1.53 -7.33 -11.39
CA LEU A 46 2.69 -7.79 -12.14
C LEU A 46 3.65 -6.65 -12.54
N GLY A 47 3.12 -5.44 -12.79
CA GLY A 47 3.92 -4.27 -13.16
C GLY A 47 3.89 -3.98 -14.65
N GLU A 48 2.71 -4.09 -15.29
CA GLU A 48 2.53 -3.73 -16.70
C GLU A 48 2.41 -2.22 -16.85
N VAL A 49 3.24 -1.63 -17.72
CA VAL A 49 3.23 -0.21 -18.07
C VAL A 49 2.95 -0.04 -19.55
N THR A 50 2.35 1.10 -19.92
CA THR A 50 2.18 1.47 -21.31
C THR A 50 3.39 2.26 -21.80
N SER A 51 4.11 1.72 -22.78
CA SER A 51 5.26 2.38 -23.43
C SER A 51 4.89 2.88 -24.80
N PRO A 52 5.17 4.16 -25.15
CA PRO A 52 4.96 4.64 -26.51
C PRO A 52 5.92 3.93 -27.48
N ILE A 53 5.42 3.59 -28.67
CA ILE A 53 6.25 3.11 -29.78
C ILE A 53 6.71 4.34 -30.56
N ALA A 54 8.02 4.56 -30.59
CA ALA A 54 8.62 5.74 -31.25
C ALA A 54 8.09 5.92 -32.69
N SER A 55 7.67 7.13 -33.01
CA SER A 55 7.21 7.57 -34.33
C SER A 55 5.95 6.92 -34.93
N SER A 56 5.27 6.01 -34.25
CA SER A 56 4.09 5.34 -34.82
C SER A 56 2.74 5.86 -34.25
N GLY A 57 2.76 6.64 -33.17
CA GLY A 57 1.55 7.00 -32.41
C GLY A 57 0.89 5.82 -31.68
N LEU A 58 1.48 4.63 -31.80
CA LEU A 58 1.02 3.42 -31.11
C LEU A 58 1.68 3.28 -29.75
N THR A 59 1.08 2.46 -28.89
CA THR A 59 1.62 2.08 -27.58
C THR A 59 1.70 0.56 -27.49
N LYS A 60 2.64 0.07 -26.70
CA LYS A 60 2.72 -1.34 -26.31
C LYS A 60 2.69 -1.46 -24.79
N LEU A 61 2.18 -2.56 -24.30
CA LEU A 61 2.30 -2.95 -22.91
C LEU A 61 3.65 -3.63 -22.67
N VAL A 62 4.30 -3.27 -21.60
CA VAL A 62 5.61 -3.79 -21.21
C VAL A 62 5.60 -4.09 -19.73
N ILE A 63 6.02 -5.29 -19.35
CA ILE A 63 6.23 -5.63 -17.93
C ILE A 63 7.58 -5.04 -17.51
N VAL A 64 7.57 -4.24 -16.44
CA VAL A 64 8.77 -3.64 -15.84
C VAL A 64 8.87 -4.13 -14.37
N PRO A 65 9.48 -5.29 -14.11
CA PRO A 65 9.46 -5.92 -12.78
C PRO A 65 10.02 -5.03 -11.68
N THR A 66 11.03 -4.20 -11.98
CA THR A 66 11.65 -3.30 -11.01
C THR A 66 10.78 -2.07 -10.69
N ALA A 67 9.84 -1.71 -11.56
CA ALA A 67 8.89 -0.64 -11.35
C ALA A 67 7.58 -1.13 -10.70
N ALA A 68 7.27 -2.42 -10.77
CA ALA A 68 6.09 -3.03 -10.16
C ALA A 68 5.99 -2.65 -8.67
N TYR A 69 4.76 -2.31 -8.21
CA TYR A 69 4.60 -1.85 -6.82
C TYR A 69 5.11 -2.85 -5.77
N PRO A 70 5.03 -4.18 -5.95
CA PRO A 70 5.60 -5.11 -4.97
C PRO A 70 7.12 -4.99 -4.85
N SER A 71 7.83 -4.78 -5.96
CA SER A 71 9.29 -4.58 -5.96
C SER A 71 9.69 -3.26 -5.29
N VAL A 72 8.96 -2.18 -5.59
CA VAL A 72 9.17 -0.87 -4.95
C VAL A 72 8.87 -0.96 -3.45
N LEU A 73 7.78 -1.63 -3.06
CA LEU A 73 7.38 -1.86 -1.67
C LEU A 73 8.44 -2.68 -0.91
N GLN A 74 8.99 -3.72 -1.53
CA GLN A 74 10.13 -4.49 -0.97
C GLN A 74 11.28 -3.57 -0.59
N GLY A 75 11.70 -2.68 -1.49
CA GLY A 75 12.77 -1.72 -1.23
C GLY A 75 12.44 -0.75 -0.08
N ARG A 76 11.18 -0.27 0.00
CA ARG A 76 10.74 0.63 1.08
C ARG A 76 10.74 -0.07 2.44
N LEU A 77 10.23 -1.29 2.51
CA LEU A 77 10.17 -2.06 3.75
C LEU A 77 11.56 -2.42 4.25
N THR A 78 12.45 -2.92 3.39
CA THR A 78 13.82 -3.26 3.77
C THR A 78 14.63 -2.02 4.18
N GLY A 79 14.39 -0.87 3.57
CA GLY A 79 15.02 0.41 3.95
C GLY A 79 14.52 0.95 5.30
N ALA A 80 13.22 0.84 5.58
CA ALA A 80 12.62 1.33 6.82
C ALA A 80 12.89 0.41 8.02
N TYR A 81 13.06 -0.90 7.78
CA TYR A 81 13.27 -1.93 8.82
C TYR A 81 14.58 -2.69 8.59
N PRO A 82 15.75 -2.02 8.71
CA PRO A 82 17.04 -2.60 8.33
C PRO A 82 17.43 -3.84 9.16
N THR A 83 16.96 -3.93 10.42
CA THR A 83 17.21 -5.10 11.28
C THR A 83 16.47 -6.36 10.82
N GLN A 84 15.44 -6.21 9.98
CA GLN A 84 14.65 -7.30 9.42
C GLN A 84 14.85 -7.45 7.89
N SER A 85 15.73 -6.65 7.28
CA SER A 85 15.88 -6.60 5.82
C SER A 85 16.15 -7.98 5.18
N ALA A 86 16.85 -8.86 5.87
CA ALA A 86 17.17 -10.20 5.38
C ALA A 86 15.98 -11.18 5.36
N VAL A 87 14.90 -10.87 6.10
CA VAL A 87 13.72 -11.75 6.20
C VAL A 87 12.45 -11.12 5.60
N ILE A 88 12.47 -9.81 5.30
CA ILE A 88 11.36 -9.15 4.61
C ILE A 88 11.32 -9.61 3.15
N ALA A 89 10.19 -10.15 2.72
CA ALA A 89 9.95 -10.58 1.35
C ALA A 89 8.56 -10.11 0.87
N VAL A 90 8.50 -9.51 -0.32
CA VAL A 90 7.26 -9.17 -1.02
C VAL A 90 7.20 -9.97 -2.32
N ILE A 91 6.45 -11.05 -2.31
CA ILE A 91 6.28 -11.94 -3.46
C ILE A 91 5.26 -11.31 -4.42
N ASN A 92 5.64 -11.15 -5.68
CA ASN A 92 4.75 -10.69 -6.73
C ASN A 92 4.01 -11.90 -7.34
N SER A 93 2.72 -11.99 -7.10
CA SER A 93 1.79 -12.99 -7.65
C SER A 93 0.78 -12.34 -8.58
N GLY A 94 1.22 -11.41 -9.44
CA GLY A 94 0.41 -10.78 -10.48
C GLY A 94 0.38 -11.58 -11.77
N VAL A 95 -0.77 -11.55 -12.48
CA VAL A 95 -0.94 -12.18 -13.79
C VAL A 95 -1.64 -11.24 -14.75
N VAL A 96 -1.03 -11.00 -15.92
CA VAL A 96 -1.60 -10.09 -16.94
C VAL A 96 -2.97 -10.56 -17.41
N GLY A 97 -3.96 -9.66 -17.39
CA GLY A 97 -5.28 -9.92 -17.92
C GLY A 97 -6.13 -10.87 -17.09
N GLU A 98 -5.65 -11.32 -15.94
CA GLU A 98 -6.39 -12.24 -15.05
C GLU A 98 -7.71 -11.62 -14.61
N THR A 99 -8.76 -12.41 -14.67
CA THR A 99 -10.07 -12.09 -14.12
C THR A 99 -10.20 -12.61 -12.68
N LEU A 100 -11.11 -12.04 -11.89
CA LEU A 100 -11.36 -12.52 -10.52
C LEU A 100 -11.73 -14.01 -10.43
N LEU A 101 -12.35 -14.59 -11.47
CA LEU A 101 -12.67 -16.02 -11.49
C LEU A 101 -11.41 -16.87 -11.65
N GLU A 102 -10.52 -16.50 -12.56
CA GLU A 102 -9.23 -17.16 -12.76
C GLU A 102 -8.34 -17.00 -11.51
N GLY A 103 -8.28 -15.78 -10.97
CA GLY A 103 -7.56 -15.48 -9.73
C GLY A 103 -8.06 -16.31 -8.54
N ARG A 104 -9.39 -16.46 -8.39
CA ARG A 104 -9.99 -17.30 -7.36
C ARG A 104 -9.49 -18.75 -7.44
N ASP A 105 -9.42 -19.28 -8.63
CA ASP A 105 -9.04 -20.69 -8.83
C ASP A 105 -7.54 -20.90 -8.61
N ARG A 106 -6.70 -19.89 -8.91
CA ARG A 106 -5.25 -19.90 -8.70
C ARG A 106 -4.83 -19.63 -7.23
N PHE A 107 -5.58 -18.81 -6.52
CA PHE A 107 -5.22 -18.26 -5.22
C PHE A 107 -4.81 -19.28 -4.15
N PRO A 108 -5.51 -20.43 -3.96
CA PRO A 108 -5.12 -21.42 -2.96
C PRO A 108 -3.71 -22.00 -3.20
N GLY A 109 -3.35 -22.23 -4.47
CA GLY A 109 -2.02 -22.72 -4.85
C GLY A 109 -0.92 -21.69 -4.52
N GLU A 110 -1.17 -20.42 -4.82
CA GLU A 110 -0.24 -19.33 -4.49
C GLU A 110 -0.04 -19.19 -2.97
N LEU A 111 -1.11 -19.26 -2.17
CA LEU A 111 -1.03 -19.24 -0.72
C LEU A 111 -0.19 -20.39 -0.17
N GLN A 112 -0.38 -21.60 -0.71
CA GLN A 112 0.36 -22.79 -0.29
C GLN A 112 1.85 -22.66 -0.62
N GLN A 113 2.19 -22.12 -1.78
CA GLN A 113 3.57 -21.96 -2.22
C GLN A 113 4.27 -20.81 -1.47
N ALA A 114 3.65 -19.65 -1.41
CA ALA A 114 4.24 -18.45 -0.82
C ALA A 114 4.24 -18.47 0.71
N ARG A 115 3.27 -19.13 1.34
CA ARG A 115 3.03 -19.16 2.80
C ARG A 115 3.16 -17.76 3.41
N PRO A 116 2.41 -16.77 2.90
CA PRO A 116 2.54 -15.39 3.34
C PRO A 116 2.00 -15.20 4.76
N GLU A 117 2.60 -14.26 5.49
CA GLU A 117 2.07 -13.77 6.77
C GLU A 117 1.09 -12.62 6.56
N ALA A 118 1.18 -11.94 5.41
CA ALA A 118 0.24 -10.92 4.97
C ALA A 118 0.01 -11.02 3.47
N VAL A 119 -1.23 -10.77 3.04
CA VAL A 119 -1.63 -10.77 1.62
C VAL A 119 -2.14 -9.38 1.25
N LEU A 120 -1.63 -8.84 0.15
CA LEU A 120 -2.05 -7.58 -0.46
C LEU A 120 -2.87 -7.95 -1.70
N ILE A 121 -4.18 -7.76 -1.67
CA ILE A 121 -5.08 -8.09 -2.79
C ILE A 121 -5.38 -6.80 -3.54
N MET A 122 -5.04 -6.74 -4.82
CA MET A 122 -5.42 -5.66 -5.73
C MET A 122 -5.81 -6.30 -7.07
N GLU A 123 -7.09 -6.67 -7.20
CA GLU A 123 -7.60 -7.53 -8.26
C GLU A 123 -9.01 -7.07 -8.66
N GLY A 124 -9.37 -7.29 -9.93
CA GLY A 124 -10.75 -7.22 -10.39
C GLY A 124 -11.05 -6.20 -11.48
N VAL A 125 -10.08 -5.43 -11.98
CA VAL A 125 -10.35 -4.48 -13.09
C VAL A 125 -10.76 -5.21 -14.35
N ASN A 126 -10.21 -6.41 -14.59
CA ASN A 126 -10.57 -7.25 -15.73
C ASN A 126 -11.91 -7.93 -15.48
N GLY A 127 -12.91 -7.55 -16.26
CA GLY A 127 -14.25 -8.10 -16.15
C GLY A 127 -15.21 -7.35 -15.22
N LEU A 128 -14.79 -6.31 -14.50
CA LEU A 128 -15.67 -5.51 -13.65
C LEU A 128 -16.85 -4.91 -14.42
N ASN A 129 -16.63 -4.48 -15.66
CA ASN A 129 -17.67 -3.99 -16.56
C ASN A 129 -18.65 -5.06 -17.03
N ILE A 130 -18.35 -6.34 -16.80
CA ILE A 130 -19.20 -7.49 -17.18
C ILE A 130 -19.91 -8.07 -15.96
N ALA A 131 -19.15 -8.36 -14.90
CA ALA A 131 -19.67 -8.98 -13.69
C ALA A 131 -20.38 -7.98 -12.77
N GLY A 132 -19.99 -6.70 -12.86
CA GLY A 132 -20.48 -5.65 -12.01
C GLY A 132 -19.84 -5.62 -10.60
N PRO A 133 -20.06 -4.52 -9.86
CA PRO A 133 -19.42 -4.29 -8.57
C PRO A 133 -19.78 -5.34 -7.50
N ASP A 134 -20.99 -5.87 -7.50
CA ASP A 134 -21.47 -6.81 -6.48
C ASP A 134 -20.73 -8.14 -6.56
N ILE A 135 -20.78 -8.78 -7.72
CA ILE A 135 -20.15 -10.08 -7.96
C ILE A 135 -18.63 -9.97 -7.77
N SER A 136 -18.03 -8.88 -8.27
CA SER A 136 -16.61 -8.64 -8.13
C SER A 136 -16.20 -8.47 -6.65
N THR A 137 -16.99 -7.78 -5.84
CA THR A 137 -16.75 -7.64 -4.40
C THR A 137 -16.85 -8.99 -3.68
N ASP A 138 -17.86 -9.80 -4.00
CA ASP A 138 -18.05 -11.12 -3.38
C ASP A 138 -16.87 -12.07 -3.69
N LEU A 139 -16.31 -11.99 -4.89
CA LEU A 139 -15.13 -12.77 -5.27
C LEU A 139 -13.90 -12.33 -4.46
N VAL A 140 -13.63 -11.03 -4.35
CA VAL A 140 -12.52 -10.52 -3.50
C VAL A 140 -12.73 -10.89 -2.03
N ALA A 141 -13.96 -10.81 -1.53
CA ALA A 141 -14.28 -11.26 -0.18
C ALA A 141 -13.95 -12.75 0.04
N GLY A 142 -14.18 -13.57 -0.99
CA GLY A 142 -13.77 -14.98 -1.00
C GLY A 142 -12.25 -15.16 -0.88
N LEU A 143 -11.47 -14.42 -1.68
CA LEU A 143 -10.01 -14.41 -1.61
C LEU A 143 -9.53 -13.98 -0.22
N ALA A 144 -10.08 -12.88 0.29
CA ALA A 144 -9.71 -12.32 1.59
C ALA A 144 -9.99 -13.30 2.75
N ARG A 145 -11.16 -13.94 2.76
CA ARG A 145 -11.49 -14.98 3.75
C ARG A 145 -10.57 -16.20 3.65
N THR A 146 -10.21 -16.62 2.44
CA THR A 146 -9.28 -17.74 2.23
C THR A 146 -7.89 -17.41 2.79
N ALA A 147 -7.37 -16.21 2.54
CA ALA A 147 -6.10 -15.75 3.10
C ALA A 147 -6.16 -15.65 4.64
N GLN A 148 -7.25 -15.12 5.18
CA GLN A 148 -7.44 -15.02 6.63
C GLN A 148 -7.53 -16.40 7.30
N ALA A 149 -8.22 -17.35 6.69
CA ALA A 149 -8.30 -18.73 7.17
C ALA A 149 -6.93 -19.42 7.18
N ALA A 150 -6.02 -19.03 6.25
CA ALA A 150 -4.63 -19.46 6.24
C ALA A 150 -3.74 -18.72 7.27
N GLY A 151 -4.29 -17.82 8.10
CA GLY A 151 -3.59 -17.06 9.13
C GLY A 151 -2.91 -15.78 8.66
N ALA A 152 -3.10 -15.39 7.40
CA ALA A 152 -2.51 -14.17 6.87
C ALA A 152 -3.32 -12.91 7.26
N ARG A 153 -2.62 -11.80 7.53
CA ARG A 153 -3.24 -10.49 7.62
C ARG A 153 -3.58 -10.00 6.21
N VAL A 154 -4.80 -9.53 6.00
CA VAL A 154 -5.27 -9.14 4.66
C VAL A 154 -5.33 -7.63 4.52
N PHE A 155 -4.78 -7.14 3.40
CA PHE A 155 -4.85 -5.78 2.92
C PHE A 155 -5.55 -5.79 1.56
N VAL A 156 -6.63 -5.04 1.42
CA VAL A 156 -7.41 -4.96 0.17
C VAL A 156 -7.22 -3.59 -0.42
N GLY A 157 -6.52 -3.52 -1.56
CA GLY A 157 -6.35 -2.29 -2.33
C GLY A 157 -7.61 -1.96 -3.14
N SER A 158 -7.98 -0.69 -3.18
CA SER A 158 -8.97 -0.21 -4.14
C SER A 158 -8.42 -0.26 -5.56
N MET A 159 -9.29 -0.42 -6.55
CA MET A 159 -8.93 -0.28 -7.96
C MET A 159 -8.57 1.17 -8.27
N LEU A 160 -7.68 1.33 -9.24
CA LEU A 160 -7.11 2.62 -9.64
C LEU A 160 -8.13 3.48 -10.39
N PRO A 161 -7.99 4.82 -10.38
CA PRO A 161 -8.75 5.65 -11.29
C PRO A 161 -8.35 5.36 -12.74
N GLN A 162 -9.29 5.46 -13.66
CA GLN A 162 -9.04 5.35 -15.10
C GLN A 162 -9.08 6.75 -15.73
N VAL A 163 -8.30 6.95 -16.80
CA VAL A 163 -8.34 8.20 -17.58
C VAL A 163 -9.35 8.02 -18.70
N SER A 164 -10.55 8.55 -18.51
CA SER A 164 -11.66 8.45 -19.46
C SER A 164 -11.28 8.91 -20.88
N GLY A 165 -11.84 8.27 -21.88
CA GLY A 165 -11.56 8.54 -23.28
C GLY A 165 -10.26 7.92 -23.81
N ARG A 166 -9.54 7.16 -22.99
CA ARG A 166 -8.36 6.39 -23.40
C ARG A 166 -8.74 4.95 -23.75
N PRO A 167 -7.92 4.24 -24.59
CA PRO A 167 -8.31 2.96 -25.17
C PRO A 167 -8.67 1.82 -24.20
N LYS A 168 -8.05 1.80 -23.01
CA LYS A 168 -8.29 0.74 -22.02
C LYS A 168 -9.10 1.20 -20.81
N ALA A 169 -9.57 2.44 -20.79
CA ALA A 169 -10.48 2.95 -19.73
C ALA A 169 -11.92 2.43 -19.99
N LEU A 170 -12.13 1.14 -19.78
CA LEU A 170 -13.36 0.45 -20.16
C LEU A 170 -14.39 0.28 -19.04
N VAL A 171 -13.96 0.48 -17.78
CA VAL A 171 -14.88 0.38 -16.64
C VAL A 171 -15.61 1.72 -16.48
N PRO A 172 -16.96 1.71 -16.43
CA PRO A 172 -17.71 2.92 -16.12
C PRO A 172 -17.26 3.52 -14.77
N ALA A 173 -17.10 4.84 -14.73
CA ALA A 173 -16.60 5.51 -13.53
C ALA A 173 -17.47 5.23 -12.29
N ASN A 174 -18.80 5.16 -12.45
CA ASN A 174 -19.73 4.85 -11.36
C ASN A 174 -19.55 3.42 -10.83
N ASP A 175 -19.29 2.45 -11.71
CA ASP A 175 -19.06 1.06 -11.32
C ASP A 175 -17.75 0.93 -10.56
N LEU A 176 -16.71 1.65 -11.00
CA LEU A 176 -15.42 1.67 -10.32
C LEU A 176 -15.53 2.29 -8.91
N VAL A 177 -16.22 3.41 -8.76
CA VAL A 177 -16.47 4.05 -7.46
C VAL A 177 -17.33 3.15 -6.56
N THR A 178 -18.36 2.53 -7.12
CA THR A 178 -19.24 1.60 -6.40
C THR A 178 -18.44 0.39 -5.91
N TYR A 179 -17.62 -0.20 -6.77
CA TYR A 179 -16.77 -1.33 -6.41
C TYR A 179 -15.81 -0.98 -5.27
N ASN A 180 -15.09 0.13 -5.38
CA ASN A 180 -14.17 0.58 -4.33
C ASN A 180 -14.88 0.86 -2.99
N THR A 181 -16.07 1.44 -3.04
CA THR A 181 -16.90 1.67 -1.85
C THR A 181 -17.31 0.35 -1.18
N ARG A 182 -17.66 -0.66 -1.98
CA ARG A 182 -18.02 -1.99 -1.48
C ARG A 182 -16.83 -2.74 -0.92
N LEU A 183 -15.65 -2.66 -1.57
CA LEU A 183 -14.39 -3.21 -1.04
C LEU A 183 -14.06 -2.61 0.32
N GLN A 184 -14.24 -1.30 0.49
CA GLN A 184 -14.04 -0.63 1.78
C GLN A 184 -15.02 -1.13 2.84
N ALA A 185 -16.31 -1.23 2.51
CA ALA A 185 -17.34 -1.71 3.42
C ALA A 185 -17.08 -3.17 3.84
N MET A 186 -16.80 -4.05 2.88
CA MET A 186 -16.44 -5.46 3.10
C MET A 186 -15.20 -5.58 3.97
N SER A 187 -14.13 -4.84 3.66
CA SER A 187 -12.89 -4.87 4.45
C SER A 187 -13.13 -4.47 5.91
N ARG A 188 -13.95 -3.44 6.13
CA ARG A 188 -14.33 -3.01 7.49
C ARG A 188 -15.13 -4.09 8.22
N GLN A 189 -16.09 -4.71 7.54
CA GLN A 189 -16.96 -5.74 8.11
C GLN A 189 -16.17 -6.99 8.50
N ASP A 190 -15.26 -7.44 7.64
CA ASP A 190 -14.50 -8.68 7.80
C ASP A 190 -13.17 -8.48 8.55
N GLY A 191 -12.88 -7.25 9.01
CA GLY A 191 -11.67 -6.93 9.80
C GLY A 191 -10.38 -6.88 8.99
N HIS A 192 -10.48 -6.68 7.66
CA HIS A 192 -9.34 -6.47 6.76
C HIS A 192 -8.89 -5.01 6.75
N VAL A 193 -7.69 -4.75 6.26
CA VAL A 193 -7.19 -3.38 6.05
C VAL A 193 -7.55 -2.95 4.64
N PHE A 194 -8.39 -1.92 4.51
CA PHE A 194 -8.62 -1.28 3.22
C PHE A 194 -7.51 -0.29 2.92
N VAL A 195 -6.97 -0.36 1.71
CA VAL A 195 -5.87 0.49 1.22
C VAL A 195 -6.40 1.35 0.08
N ASP A 196 -6.63 2.63 0.35
CA ASP A 196 -7.29 3.56 -0.58
C ASP A 196 -6.32 4.12 -1.64
N VAL A 197 -5.96 3.27 -2.57
CA VAL A 197 -5.08 3.64 -3.71
C VAL A 197 -5.81 4.57 -4.67
N TYR A 198 -7.14 4.38 -4.86
CA TYR A 198 -7.95 5.19 -5.76
C TYR A 198 -7.83 6.68 -5.45
N ASN A 199 -8.16 7.07 -4.21
CA ASN A 199 -8.13 8.47 -3.82
C ASN A 199 -6.71 9.03 -3.77
N ALA A 200 -5.71 8.20 -3.45
CA ALA A 200 -4.30 8.60 -3.48
C ALA A 200 -3.78 8.94 -4.89
N MET A 201 -4.46 8.47 -5.94
CA MET A 201 -4.06 8.70 -7.33
C MET A 201 -5.01 9.61 -8.10
N LEU A 202 -6.27 9.79 -7.64
CA LEU A 202 -7.34 10.42 -8.42
C LEU A 202 -6.98 11.84 -8.88
N GLY A 203 -6.42 12.67 -8.00
CA GLY A 203 -6.08 14.07 -8.32
C GLY A 203 -4.92 14.21 -9.33
N GLU A 204 -4.15 13.17 -9.52
CA GLU A 204 -2.97 13.13 -10.40
C GLU A 204 -3.09 12.02 -11.47
N ALA A 205 -4.28 11.50 -11.72
CA ALA A 205 -4.49 10.36 -12.62
C ALA A 205 -3.89 10.60 -14.02
N GLY A 206 -3.90 11.83 -14.52
CA GLY A 206 -3.32 12.18 -15.83
C GLY A 206 -1.81 11.91 -15.95
N THR A 207 -1.08 11.87 -14.83
CA THR A 207 0.38 11.61 -14.78
C THR A 207 0.71 10.25 -14.21
N LEU A 208 -0.13 9.72 -13.32
CA LEU A 208 0.09 8.45 -12.64
C LEU A 208 -0.42 7.25 -13.44
N ILE A 209 -1.37 7.47 -14.35
CA ILE A 209 -1.91 6.46 -15.27
C ILE A 209 -1.33 6.72 -16.67
N GLY A 210 -0.92 5.66 -17.31
CA GLY A 210 -0.32 5.70 -18.65
C GLY A 210 -1.29 6.11 -19.75
N VAL A 211 -0.76 6.22 -20.96
CA VAL A 211 -1.50 6.72 -22.14
C VAL A 211 -2.63 5.81 -22.58
N ASP A 212 -2.68 4.57 -22.14
CA ASP A 212 -3.81 3.67 -22.38
C ASP A 212 -5.02 3.95 -21.49
N GLY A 213 -4.85 4.72 -20.42
CA GLY A 213 -5.89 5.14 -19.49
C GLY A 213 -6.19 4.14 -18.39
N LEU A 214 -5.44 3.05 -18.28
CA LEU A 214 -5.65 1.96 -17.32
C LEU A 214 -4.40 1.66 -16.50
N HIS A 215 -3.29 1.31 -17.16
CA HIS A 215 -2.08 0.87 -16.46
C HIS A 215 -1.30 2.04 -15.86
N PRO A 216 -0.76 1.89 -14.65
CA PRO A 216 0.07 2.91 -14.03
C PRO A 216 1.32 3.21 -14.86
N THR A 217 1.81 4.45 -14.74
CA THR A 217 3.19 4.76 -15.06
C THR A 217 4.13 4.23 -13.98
N GLU A 218 5.44 4.24 -14.19
CA GLU A 218 6.40 3.89 -13.13
C GLU A 218 6.24 4.78 -11.89
N VAL A 219 5.86 6.05 -12.07
CA VAL A 219 5.56 6.96 -10.97
C VAL A 219 4.25 6.55 -10.27
N GLY A 220 3.25 6.10 -11.04
CA GLY A 220 2.01 5.55 -10.51
C GLY A 220 2.27 4.32 -9.63
N TYR A 221 3.12 3.41 -10.07
CA TYR A 221 3.51 2.24 -9.26
C TYR A 221 4.22 2.61 -7.95
N LYS A 222 5.07 3.64 -7.98
CA LYS A 222 5.67 4.17 -6.73
C LYS A 222 4.61 4.71 -5.79
N ARG A 223 3.58 5.41 -6.30
CA ARG A 223 2.46 5.89 -5.50
C ARG A 223 1.67 4.73 -4.87
N ILE A 224 1.38 3.66 -5.63
CA ILE A 224 0.73 2.46 -5.10
C ILE A 224 1.56 1.86 -3.96
N ALA A 225 2.86 1.69 -4.16
CA ALA A 225 3.77 1.18 -3.14
C ALA A 225 3.81 2.06 -1.89
N ASP A 226 3.74 3.39 -2.02
CA ASP A 226 3.71 4.33 -0.89
C ASP A 226 2.44 4.14 -0.04
N VAL A 227 1.29 3.96 -0.68
CA VAL A 227 0.01 3.78 0.02
C VAL A 227 -0.02 2.44 0.76
N PHE A 228 0.45 1.36 0.13
CA PHE A 228 0.60 0.06 0.81
C PHE A 228 1.63 0.11 1.93
N PHE A 229 2.76 0.78 1.74
CA PHE A 229 3.78 0.95 2.78
C PHE A 229 3.20 1.64 4.01
N ALA A 230 2.50 2.75 3.84
CA ALA A 230 1.86 3.47 4.93
C ALA A 230 0.82 2.60 5.67
N ALA A 231 0.02 1.83 4.93
CA ALA A 231 -0.97 0.91 5.51
C ALA A 231 -0.30 -0.22 6.31
N ILE A 232 0.79 -0.81 5.78
CA ILE A 232 1.57 -1.84 6.47
C ILE A 232 2.20 -1.26 7.74
N GLN A 233 2.83 -0.10 7.66
CA GLN A 233 3.42 0.57 8.82
C GLN A 233 2.37 0.82 9.91
N ALA A 234 1.22 1.37 9.56
CA ALA A 234 0.15 1.67 10.51
C ALA A 234 -0.43 0.43 11.20
N ASN A 235 -0.36 -0.76 10.59
CA ASN A 235 -1.04 -1.97 11.07
C ASN A 235 -0.08 -3.05 11.58
N LEU A 236 1.18 -3.04 11.19
CA LEU A 236 2.14 -4.12 11.51
C LEU A 236 3.40 -3.64 12.21
N GLU A 237 3.65 -2.32 12.31
CA GLU A 237 4.82 -1.80 13.03
C GLU A 237 4.68 -2.02 14.54
N VAL A 238 5.75 -2.53 15.14
CA VAL A 238 5.91 -2.72 16.59
C VAL A 238 7.06 -1.81 17.04
N LYS A 239 6.78 -0.96 18.03
CA LYS A 239 7.71 0.01 18.64
C LYS A 239 8.34 -0.55 19.89
#